data_71ac7bd28a56958a1822a79d44224e2c
#
_entry.id   71ac7bd28a56958a1822a79d44224e2c
#
_cell.length_a   1.000
_cell.length_b   1.000
_cell.length_c   1.000
_cell.angle_alpha   90.00
_cell.angle_beta   90.00
_cell.angle_gamma   90.00
#
_symmetry.space_group_name_H-M   'P 1'
#
loop_
_entity.id
_entity.type
_entity.pdbx_description
1 polymer ?
#
loop_
_entity_poly.entity_id
_entity_poly.type
_entity_poly.pdbx_seq_one_letter_code
_entity_poly.pdbx_strand_id
1 'polypeptide(L)'
;EADTLELFAAQAAAHDSDGVVIMRVLPFTYARDPFRIGGQYRRENLELAEYRAGQIQEACAAVAAPGQTCVATVVDIQIRADAQDPANVAQLGADVDGFYILGGDQTIAMRVIANTPAEAALAAGFAAGAAVGGNSAGAAVLSRYMIGGYTGDNFAWHGLHQGALDLWYGPDDSDQRGLAFGLQEAVVDQHVLERGRTARLIQAMVEKPGDKLAV
;
A
#
# COMPACT_ATOMS: atom_id res chain seq x y z
N GLU A 1 10.81 -11.67 -5.25
CA GLU A 1 9.53 -10.99 -5.52
C GLU A 1 8.39 -12.01 -5.73
N ALA A 2 8.62 -13.12 -6.47
CA ALA A 2 7.61 -14.17 -6.65
C ALA A 2 7.12 -14.72 -5.29
N ASP A 3 8.01 -15.11 -4.41
CA ASP A 3 7.68 -15.65 -3.08
C ASP A 3 6.79 -14.70 -2.25
N THR A 4 6.97 -13.39 -2.41
CA THR A 4 6.17 -12.37 -1.69
C THR A 4 4.75 -12.29 -2.26
N LEU A 5 4.58 -12.40 -3.58
CA LEU A 5 3.27 -12.42 -4.21
C LEU A 5 2.52 -13.72 -3.87
N GLU A 6 3.22 -14.86 -3.84
CA GLU A 6 2.66 -16.14 -3.42
C GLU A 6 2.19 -16.10 -1.96
N LEU A 7 2.99 -15.50 -1.06
CA LEU A 7 2.58 -15.33 0.34
C LEU A 7 1.31 -14.48 0.48
N PHE A 8 1.25 -13.36 -0.23
CA PHE A 8 0.04 -12.51 -0.25
C PHE A 8 -1.17 -13.28 -0.78
N ALA A 9 -1.00 -13.95 -1.92
CA ALA A 9 -2.05 -14.72 -2.56
C ALA A 9 -2.51 -15.91 -1.70
N ALA A 10 -1.60 -16.58 -1.00
CA ALA A 10 -1.94 -17.66 -0.06
C ALA A 10 -2.79 -17.16 1.12
N GLN A 11 -2.49 -15.95 1.64
CA GLN A 11 -3.30 -15.33 2.69
C GLN A 11 -4.71 -14.96 2.18
N ALA A 12 -4.81 -14.41 0.96
CA ALA A 12 -6.09 -14.13 0.33
C ALA A 12 -6.89 -15.43 0.09
N ALA A 13 -6.25 -16.48 -0.44
CA ALA A 13 -6.88 -17.77 -0.67
C ALA A 13 -7.34 -18.46 0.64
N ALA A 14 -6.65 -18.22 1.75
CA ALA A 14 -7.06 -18.73 3.05
C ALA A 14 -8.25 -17.98 3.65
N HIS A 15 -8.52 -16.76 3.21
CA HIS A 15 -9.67 -15.95 3.60
C HIS A 15 -10.94 -16.33 2.79
N ASP A 16 -10.77 -16.73 1.52
CA ASP A 16 -11.86 -17.08 0.62
C ASP A 16 -12.77 -18.16 1.22
N SER A 17 -14.07 -17.99 1.10
CA SER A 17 -15.10 -18.87 1.62
C SER A 17 -16.09 -19.42 0.56
N ASP A 18 -16.02 -18.91 -0.66
CA ASP A 18 -16.95 -19.27 -1.74
C ASP A 18 -16.31 -19.97 -2.95
N GLY A 19 -14.98 -20.08 -2.95
CA GLY A 19 -14.19 -20.71 -4.00
C GLY A 19 -13.72 -19.75 -5.09
N VAL A 20 -13.88 -18.43 -4.89
CA VAL A 20 -13.42 -17.40 -5.82
C VAL A 20 -12.57 -16.36 -5.10
N VAL A 21 -11.25 -16.56 -5.09
CA VAL A 21 -10.29 -15.65 -4.46
C VAL A 21 -10.23 -14.32 -5.22
N ILE A 22 -10.85 -13.29 -4.68
CA ILE A 22 -10.94 -11.96 -5.29
C ILE A 22 -9.87 -11.05 -4.70
N MET A 23 -8.95 -10.57 -5.56
CA MET A 23 -7.89 -9.65 -5.17
C MET A 23 -7.99 -8.34 -5.97
N ARG A 24 -7.82 -7.21 -5.28
CA ARG A 24 -7.85 -5.88 -5.88
C ARG A 24 -6.47 -5.23 -5.84
N VAL A 25 -5.99 -4.74 -6.98
CA VAL A 25 -4.73 -4.05 -7.15
C VAL A 25 -4.97 -2.55 -7.21
N LEU A 26 -4.24 -1.80 -6.38
CA LEU A 26 -4.48 -0.39 -6.12
C LEU A 26 -3.28 0.47 -6.53
N PRO A 27 -3.41 1.29 -7.60
CA PRO A 27 -2.31 2.08 -8.14
C PRO A 27 -2.19 3.51 -7.58
N PHE A 28 -2.84 3.86 -6.48
CA PHE A 28 -2.89 5.24 -5.98
C PHE A 28 -1.52 5.82 -5.60
N THR A 29 -0.51 5.00 -5.40
CA THR A 29 0.87 5.43 -5.20
C THR A 29 1.57 5.90 -6.48
N TYR A 30 1.03 5.61 -7.66
CA TYR A 30 1.61 5.99 -8.95
C TYR A 30 1.34 7.45 -9.33
N ALA A 31 0.39 8.13 -8.68
CA ALA A 31 0.12 9.53 -8.94
C ALA A 31 1.37 10.40 -8.76
N ARG A 32 1.45 11.48 -9.52
CA ARG A 32 2.44 12.57 -9.34
C ARG A 32 1.83 13.77 -8.64
N ASP A 33 0.52 13.88 -8.71
CA ASP A 33 -0.29 14.89 -8.04
C ASP A 33 -1.53 14.19 -7.48
N PRO A 34 -1.87 14.35 -6.19
CA PRO A 34 -2.99 13.63 -5.59
C PRO A 34 -4.37 14.10 -6.08
N PHE A 35 -4.44 15.21 -6.80
CA PHE A 35 -5.70 15.82 -7.25
C PHE A 35 -5.88 15.84 -8.76
N ARG A 36 -4.81 15.59 -9.53
CA ARG A 36 -4.83 15.73 -11.00
C ARG A 36 -3.98 14.66 -11.66
N ILE A 37 -4.49 14.15 -12.79
CA ILE A 37 -3.72 13.20 -13.61
C ILE A 37 -4.05 13.43 -15.09
N GLY A 38 -3.04 13.48 -15.95
CA GLY A 38 -3.22 13.51 -17.40
C GLY A 38 -3.65 12.15 -17.94
N GLY A 39 -4.53 12.16 -18.95
CA GLY A 39 -5.11 10.93 -19.48
C GLY A 39 -4.10 9.92 -20.04
N GLN A 40 -2.99 10.37 -20.62
CA GLN A 40 -1.92 9.47 -21.07
C GLN A 40 -1.25 8.81 -19.86
N TYR A 41 -0.87 9.59 -18.85
CA TYR A 41 -0.20 9.07 -17.66
C TYR A 41 -1.08 8.11 -16.86
N ARG A 42 -2.40 8.40 -16.78
CA ARG A 42 -3.38 7.48 -16.19
C ARG A 42 -3.38 6.13 -16.89
N ARG A 43 -3.37 6.10 -18.23
CA ARG A 43 -3.34 4.84 -18.99
C ARG A 43 -2.05 4.06 -18.77
N GLU A 44 -0.90 4.75 -18.80
CA GLU A 44 0.40 4.12 -18.53
C GLU A 44 0.45 3.48 -17.14
N ASN A 45 -0.10 4.14 -16.13
CA ASN A 45 -0.21 3.60 -14.78
C ASN A 45 -1.15 2.40 -14.71
N LEU A 46 -2.27 2.43 -15.43
CA LEU A 46 -3.19 1.29 -15.49
C LEU A 46 -2.53 0.07 -16.15
N GLU A 47 -1.83 0.24 -17.26
CA GLU A 47 -1.10 -0.84 -17.94
C GLU A 47 -0.09 -1.51 -16.98
N LEU A 48 0.64 -0.72 -16.19
CA LEU A 48 1.55 -1.25 -15.16
C LEU A 48 0.80 -1.99 -14.04
N ALA A 49 -0.35 -1.47 -13.64
CA ALA A 49 -1.18 -2.09 -12.60
C ALA A 49 -1.82 -3.40 -13.09
N GLU A 50 -2.28 -3.44 -14.33
CA GLU A 50 -2.82 -4.66 -14.98
C GLU A 50 -1.76 -5.73 -15.13
N TYR A 51 -0.53 -5.35 -15.51
CA TYR A 51 0.60 -6.28 -15.55
C TYR A 51 0.85 -6.89 -14.16
N ARG A 52 0.81 -6.09 -13.09
CA ARG A 52 0.97 -6.58 -11.72
C ARG A 52 -0.20 -7.46 -11.28
N ALA A 53 -1.42 -7.12 -11.66
CA ALA A 53 -2.60 -7.95 -11.40
C ALA A 53 -2.46 -9.33 -12.04
N GLY A 54 -1.95 -9.40 -13.28
CA GLY A 54 -1.62 -10.68 -13.94
C GLY A 54 -0.63 -11.52 -13.11
N GLN A 55 0.45 -10.91 -12.62
CA GLN A 55 1.44 -11.62 -11.78
C GLN A 55 0.84 -12.12 -10.45
N ILE A 56 -0.05 -11.34 -9.82
CA ILE A 56 -0.73 -11.74 -8.59
C ILE A 56 -1.70 -12.89 -8.87
N GLN A 57 -2.41 -12.85 -9.98
CA GLN A 57 -3.30 -13.94 -10.39
C GLN A 57 -2.55 -15.23 -10.66
N GLU A 58 -1.39 -15.17 -11.33
CA GLU A 58 -0.50 -16.30 -11.53
C GLU A 58 0.02 -16.87 -10.20
N ALA A 59 0.46 -16.00 -9.30
CA ALA A 59 0.91 -16.39 -7.96
C ALA A 59 -0.22 -17.07 -7.17
N CYS A 60 -1.44 -16.54 -7.24
CA CYS A 60 -2.60 -17.16 -6.62
C CYS A 60 -2.90 -18.55 -7.20
N ALA A 61 -2.87 -18.69 -8.52
CA ALA A 61 -3.09 -19.99 -9.17
C ALA A 61 -2.06 -21.06 -8.76
N ALA A 62 -0.86 -20.64 -8.35
CA ALA A 62 0.19 -21.55 -7.87
C ALA A 62 -0.05 -22.04 -6.42
N VAL A 63 -0.77 -21.29 -5.61
CA VAL A 63 -0.93 -21.56 -4.15
C VAL A 63 -2.37 -21.83 -3.72
N ALA A 64 -3.35 -21.55 -4.56
CA ALA A 64 -4.77 -21.76 -4.27
C ALA A 64 -5.10 -23.24 -4.05
N ALA A 65 -6.04 -23.50 -3.17
CA ALA A 65 -6.52 -24.86 -2.92
C ALA A 65 -7.25 -25.45 -4.14
N PRO A 66 -7.29 -26.78 -4.28
CA PRO A 66 -8.05 -27.40 -5.35
C PRO A 66 -9.51 -26.97 -5.35
N GLY A 67 -9.98 -26.41 -6.46
CA GLY A 67 -11.33 -25.93 -6.65
C GLY A 67 -11.50 -24.42 -6.46
N GLN A 68 -10.51 -23.71 -5.93
CA GLN A 68 -10.53 -22.24 -5.90
C GLN A 68 -10.16 -21.65 -7.27
N THR A 69 -10.79 -20.55 -7.61
CA THR A 69 -10.50 -19.73 -8.81
C THR A 69 -9.93 -18.38 -8.39
N CYS A 70 -8.83 -17.95 -8.99
CA CYS A 70 -8.16 -16.68 -8.67
C CYS A 70 -8.58 -15.57 -9.64
N VAL A 71 -8.98 -14.42 -9.11
CA VAL A 71 -9.34 -13.23 -9.87
C VAL A 71 -8.61 -12.02 -9.28
N ALA A 72 -7.64 -11.48 -10.02
CA ALA A 72 -6.96 -10.24 -9.64
C ALA A 72 -7.28 -9.14 -10.64
N THR A 73 -7.83 -8.02 -10.17
CA THR A 73 -8.23 -6.89 -11.03
C THR A 73 -7.78 -5.57 -10.44
N VAL A 74 -7.60 -4.57 -11.29
CA VAL A 74 -7.24 -3.21 -10.90
C VAL A 74 -8.49 -2.42 -10.54
N VAL A 75 -8.44 -1.67 -9.45
CA VAL A 75 -9.40 -0.60 -9.16
C VAL A 75 -8.74 0.74 -9.48
N ASP A 76 -9.27 1.49 -10.46
CA ASP A 76 -8.65 2.70 -10.98
C ASP A 76 -8.75 3.88 -10.01
N ILE A 77 -8.04 3.79 -8.89
CA ILE A 77 -7.87 4.87 -7.91
C ILE A 77 -6.47 5.45 -8.08
N GLN A 78 -6.36 6.62 -8.70
CA GLN A 78 -5.07 7.28 -8.93
C GLN A 78 -5.02 8.70 -8.39
N ILE A 79 -6.18 9.34 -8.17
CA ILE A 79 -6.29 10.66 -7.54
C ILE A 79 -7.38 10.63 -6.47
N ARG A 80 -7.42 11.67 -5.64
CA ARG A 80 -8.37 11.73 -4.52
C ARG A 80 -9.84 11.65 -4.94
N ALA A 81 -10.19 12.20 -6.10
CA ALA A 81 -11.55 12.10 -6.63
C ALA A 81 -11.97 10.65 -6.90
N ASP A 82 -11.04 9.81 -7.39
CA ASP A 82 -11.30 8.40 -7.64
C ASP A 82 -11.54 7.62 -6.34
N ALA A 83 -10.83 7.99 -5.25
CA ALA A 83 -11.00 7.38 -3.93
C ALA A 83 -12.32 7.78 -3.24
N GLN A 84 -12.98 8.79 -3.75
CA GLN A 84 -14.30 9.27 -3.33
C GLN A 84 -15.44 8.78 -4.25
N ASP A 85 -15.10 8.22 -5.42
CA ASP A 85 -16.09 7.74 -6.39
C ASP A 85 -16.78 6.46 -5.86
N PRO A 86 -18.11 6.48 -5.69
CA PRO A 86 -18.85 5.31 -5.24
C PRO A 86 -18.67 4.07 -6.12
N ALA A 87 -18.41 4.24 -7.43
CA ALA A 87 -18.20 3.11 -8.34
C ALA A 87 -16.86 2.40 -8.08
N ASN A 88 -15.81 3.15 -7.71
CA ASN A 88 -14.54 2.56 -7.27
C ASN A 88 -14.64 1.96 -5.88
N VAL A 89 -15.29 2.66 -4.95
CA VAL A 89 -15.49 2.17 -3.57
C VAL A 89 -16.28 0.87 -3.54
N ALA A 90 -17.30 0.73 -4.40
CA ALA A 90 -18.09 -0.50 -4.49
C ALA A 90 -17.25 -1.74 -4.91
N GLN A 91 -16.13 -1.54 -5.60
CA GLN A 91 -15.22 -2.63 -5.97
C GLN A 91 -14.32 -3.10 -4.81
N LEU A 92 -14.32 -2.40 -3.69
CA LEU A 92 -13.59 -2.73 -2.46
C LEU A 92 -14.52 -3.37 -1.41
N GLY A 93 -15.53 -4.09 -1.88
CA GLY A 93 -16.60 -4.67 -1.05
C GLY A 93 -16.17 -5.84 -0.17
N ALA A 94 -17.14 -6.41 0.54
CA ALA A 94 -16.90 -7.49 1.49
C ALA A 94 -16.57 -8.85 0.85
N ASP A 95 -16.68 -8.95 -0.46
CA ASP A 95 -16.31 -10.11 -1.28
C ASP A 95 -14.83 -10.13 -1.66
N VAL A 96 -14.04 -9.13 -1.25
CA VAL A 96 -12.61 -9.04 -1.59
C VAL A 96 -11.76 -9.75 -0.54
N ASP A 97 -10.97 -10.73 -0.98
CA ASP A 97 -10.08 -11.52 -0.13
C ASP A 97 -8.68 -10.90 0.04
N GLY A 98 -8.29 -10.01 -0.87
CA GLY A 98 -6.99 -9.37 -0.78
C GLY A 98 -6.90 -8.02 -1.49
N PHE A 99 -6.18 -7.09 -0.86
CA PHE A 99 -5.84 -5.77 -1.41
C PHE A 99 -4.33 -5.67 -1.58
N TYR A 100 -3.87 -5.39 -2.79
CA TYR A 100 -2.45 -5.20 -3.06
C TYR A 100 -2.17 -3.77 -3.51
N ILE A 101 -1.35 -3.05 -2.72
CA ILE A 101 -1.01 -1.65 -2.95
C ILE A 101 0.31 -1.57 -3.71
N LEU A 102 0.30 -0.93 -4.86
CA LEU A 102 1.47 -0.82 -5.70
C LEU A 102 2.50 0.18 -5.17
N GLY A 103 3.75 0.02 -5.59
CA GLY A 103 4.82 0.98 -5.33
C GLY A 103 4.61 2.32 -6.04
N GLY A 104 5.43 3.32 -5.69
CA GLY A 104 5.36 4.68 -6.24
C GLY A 104 5.82 5.71 -5.22
N ASP A 105 4.95 6.63 -4.81
CA ASP A 105 5.18 7.63 -3.78
C ASP A 105 4.17 7.48 -2.64
N GLN A 106 4.65 7.14 -1.45
CA GLN A 106 3.81 6.91 -0.27
C GLN A 106 3.16 8.20 0.26
N THR A 107 3.77 9.35 0.08
CA THR A 107 3.20 10.62 0.54
C THR A 107 2.03 11.04 -0.34
N ILE A 108 2.15 10.85 -1.64
CA ILE A 108 1.06 11.05 -2.58
C ILE A 108 -0.04 10.02 -2.35
N ALA A 109 0.32 8.75 -2.12
CA ALA A 109 -0.63 7.70 -1.80
C ALA A 109 -1.56 8.11 -0.65
N MET A 110 -1.00 8.60 0.46
CA MET A 110 -1.82 9.01 1.60
C MET A 110 -2.67 10.24 1.32
N ARG A 111 -2.18 11.20 0.53
CA ARG A 111 -2.99 12.34 0.07
C ARG A 111 -4.13 11.94 -0.85
N VAL A 112 -3.99 10.84 -1.58
CA VAL A 112 -5.07 10.26 -2.39
C VAL A 112 -6.09 9.56 -1.51
N ILE A 113 -5.65 8.67 -0.62
CA ILE A 113 -6.53 7.69 0.03
C ILE A 113 -7.00 8.10 1.43
N ALA A 114 -6.20 8.84 2.23
CA ALA A 114 -6.50 9.12 3.63
C ALA A 114 -7.85 9.84 3.81
N ASN A 115 -8.64 9.37 4.77
CA ASN A 115 -9.95 9.93 5.11
C ASN A 115 -10.94 9.96 3.92
N THR A 116 -10.88 8.94 3.05
CA THR A 116 -11.83 8.75 1.96
C THR A 116 -12.70 7.51 2.20
N PRO A 117 -13.84 7.39 1.50
CA PRO A 117 -14.62 6.16 1.51
C PRO A 117 -13.84 4.91 1.07
N ALA A 118 -12.84 5.07 0.18
CA ALA A 118 -11.99 3.96 -0.23
C ALA A 118 -11.08 3.49 0.92
N GLU A 119 -10.46 4.39 1.72
CA GLU A 119 -9.70 3.95 2.92
C GLU A 119 -10.61 3.23 3.91
N ALA A 120 -11.83 3.73 4.12
CA ALA A 120 -12.79 3.10 5.01
C ALA A 120 -13.19 1.68 4.52
N ALA A 121 -13.34 1.49 3.21
CA ALA A 121 -13.64 0.19 2.62
C ALA A 121 -12.45 -0.78 2.79
N LEU A 122 -11.21 -0.33 2.56
CA LEU A 122 -10.01 -1.14 2.82
C LEU A 122 -9.90 -1.55 4.29
N ALA A 123 -10.17 -0.61 5.20
CA ALA A 123 -10.16 -0.89 6.65
C ALA A 123 -11.22 -1.92 7.03
N ALA A 124 -12.41 -1.83 6.46
CA ALA A 124 -13.50 -2.78 6.70
C ALA A 124 -13.16 -4.18 6.17
N GLY A 125 -12.59 -4.28 4.96
CA GLY A 125 -12.13 -5.55 4.40
C GLY A 125 -11.01 -6.18 5.24
N PHE A 126 -10.01 -5.40 5.65
CA PHE A 126 -8.95 -5.88 6.55
C PHE A 126 -9.51 -6.36 7.90
N ALA A 127 -10.45 -5.64 8.49
CA ALA A 127 -11.10 -6.04 9.74
C ALA A 127 -11.94 -7.31 9.58
N ALA A 128 -12.45 -7.59 8.37
CA ALA A 128 -13.14 -8.82 8.04
C ALA A 128 -12.19 -10.01 7.79
N GLY A 129 -10.87 -9.77 7.65
CA GLY A 129 -9.85 -10.80 7.47
C GLY A 129 -9.18 -10.81 6.10
N ALA A 130 -9.56 -9.91 5.18
CA ALA A 130 -8.90 -9.81 3.88
C ALA A 130 -7.40 -9.52 4.02
N ALA A 131 -6.58 -10.16 3.20
CA ALA A 131 -5.14 -9.93 3.17
C ALA A 131 -4.84 -8.51 2.65
N VAL A 132 -3.89 -7.81 3.27
CA VAL A 132 -3.41 -6.53 2.74
C VAL A 132 -1.91 -6.61 2.53
N GLY A 133 -1.46 -6.35 1.32
CA GLY A 133 -0.06 -6.40 0.92
C GLY A 133 0.32 -5.22 0.06
N GLY A 134 1.62 -5.07 -0.19
CA GLY A 134 2.12 -4.02 -1.08
C GLY A 134 3.60 -4.12 -1.32
N ASN A 135 4.08 -3.43 -2.35
CA ASN A 135 5.51 -3.35 -2.66
C ASN A 135 6.01 -1.91 -2.59
N SER A 136 7.27 -1.72 -2.20
CA SER A 136 7.91 -0.38 -2.17
C SER A 136 7.08 0.64 -1.37
N ALA A 137 6.64 1.74 -1.98
CA ALA A 137 5.77 2.73 -1.34
C ALA A 137 4.43 2.14 -0.85
N GLY A 138 3.90 1.13 -1.57
CA GLY A 138 2.72 0.38 -1.13
C GLY A 138 2.95 -0.43 0.15
N ALA A 139 4.17 -0.92 0.38
CA ALA A 139 4.54 -1.52 1.66
C ALA A 139 4.68 -0.46 2.78
N ALA A 140 5.29 0.69 2.46
CA ALA A 140 5.49 1.76 3.44
C ALA A 140 4.17 2.28 4.03
N VAL A 141 3.11 2.41 3.23
CA VAL A 141 1.80 2.87 3.73
C VAL A 141 1.10 1.89 4.66
N LEU A 142 1.56 0.63 4.70
CA LEU A 142 0.99 -0.39 5.60
C LEU A 142 1.36 -0.16 7.08
N SER A 143 2.32 0.71 7.40
CA SER A 143 2.59 1.12 8.77
C SER A 143 1.92 2.46 9.08
N ARG A 144 1.21 2.53 10.21
CA ARG A 144 0.53 3.74 10.69
C ARG A 144 1.51 4.89 10.90
N TYR A 145 2.70 4.59 11.40
CA TYR A 145 3.85 5.47 11.48
C TYR A 145 4.71 5.27 10.24
N MET A 146 4.73 6.23 9.33
CA MET A 146 5.28 6.08 8.00
C MET A 146 6.47 7.03 7.78
N ILE A 147 7.51 6.53 7.15
CA ILE A 147 8.59 7.38 6.64
C ILE A 147 8.08 8.04 5.34
N GLY A 148 7.81 9.35 5.38
CA GLY A 148 7.44 10.14 4.20
C GLY A 148 8.60 10.31 3.23
N GLY A 149 9.79 10.60 3.76
CA GLY A 149 10.97 10.85 2.94
C GLY A 149 12.08 11.53 3.75
N TYR A 150 12.72 12.50 3.12
CA TYR A 150 13.73 13.37 3.76
C TYR A 150 13.25 14.81 3.72
N THR A 151 13.59 15.59 4.75
CA THR A 151 13.31 17.02 4.78
C THR A 151 14.24 17.77 3.82
N GLY A 152 13.70 18.70 3.03
CA GLY A 152 14.47 19.48 2.05
C GLY A 152 15.12 18.60 0.98
N ASP A 153 16.30 19.02 0.50
CA ASP A 153 17.09 18.32 -0.51
C ASP A 153 18.06 17.28 0.08
N ASN A 154 17.69 16.66 1.21
CA ASN A 154 18.55 15.71 1.90
C ASN A 154 18.45 14.30 1.31
N PHE A 155 19.51 13.51 1.55
CA PHE A 155 19.64 12.13 1.08
C PHE A 155 19.79 11.15 2.25
N ALA A 156 19.88 9.87 1.95
CA ALA A 156 19.88 8.78 2.92
C ALA A 156 20.91 8.97 4.08
N TRP A 157 22.12 9.45 3.79
CA TRP A 157 23.15 9.67 4.80
C TRP A 157 22.88 10.88 5.73
N HIS A 158 22.05 11.85 5.30
CA HIS A 158 21.66 12.97 6.14
C HIS A 158 20.68 12.56 7.25
N GLY A 159 19.90 11.49 7.03
CA GLY A 159 18.90 11.02 8.00
C GLY A 159 19.50 10.87 9.39
N LEU A 160 20.55 10.05 9.53
CA LEU A 160 21.17 9.79 10.83
C LEU A 160 22.05 10.96 11.32
N HIS A 161 22.74 11.65 10.42
CA HIS A 161 23.70 12.70 10.79
C HIS A 161 23.03 14.03 11.15
N GLN A 162 21.92 14.35 10.55
CA GLN A 162 21.26 15.67 10.67
C GLN A 162 19.78 15.58 11.12
N GLY A 163 19.25 14.38 11.39
CA GLY A 163 17.83 14.22 11.72
C GLY A 163 16.92 14.65 10.57
N ALA A 164 17.38 14.54 9.32
CA ALA A 164 16.68 15.04 8.14
C ALA A 164 15.59 14.06 7.63
N LEU A 165 14.86 13.46 8.54
CA LEU A 165 13.79 12.51 8.24
C LEU A 165 12.43 13.20 8.32
N ASP A 166 11.60 12.95 7.31
CA ASP A 166 10.18 13.32 7.31
C ASP A 166 9.36 12.09 7.78
N LEU A 167 9.04 12.06 9.07
CA LEU A 167 8.27 10.97 9.69
C LEU A 167 6.81 11.38 9.85
N TRP A 168 5.91 10.64 9.21
CA TRP A 168 4.49 10.90 9.18
C TRP A 168 3.75 10.06 10.22
N TYR A 169 3.23 10.71 11.27
CA TYR A 169 2.47 10.09 12.36
C TYR A 169 1.35 10.99 12.89
N GLY A 170 0.78 11.82 12.02
CA GLY A 170 -0.33 12.72 12.34
C GLY A 170 -1.57 11.98 12.87
N PRO A 171 -2.55 12.71 13.44
CA PRO A 171 -3.80 12.12 13.93
C PRO A 171 -4.59 11.44 12.80
N ASP A 172 -5.64 10.70 13.17
CA ASP A 172 -6.38 9.88 12.20
C ASP A 172 -7.11 10.72 11.14
N ASP A 173 -7.44 11.97 11.42
CA ASP A 173 -8.02 12.92 10.47
C ASP A 173 -6.99 13.61 9.56
N SER A 174 -5.69 13.33 9.73
CA SER A 174 -4.60 13.83 8.89
C SER A 174 -4.36 12.89 7.70
N ASP A 175 -3.76 13.43 6.63
CA ASP A 175 -3.15 12.66 5.53
C ASP A 175 -1.64 12.40 5.75
N GLN A 176 -1.05 13.01 6.79
CA GLN A 176 0.37 12.84 7.15
C GLN A 176 0.57 11.64 8.08
N ARG A 177 0.18 10.48 7.62
CA ARG A 177 0.30 9.18 8.27
C ARG A 177 0.32 8.07 7.23
N GLY A 178 0.58 6.82 7.62
CA GLY A 178 0.21 5.66 6.83
C GLY A 178 -1.27 5.32 6.99
N LEU A 179 -1.71 4.17 6.51
CA LEU A 179 -3.11 3.74 6.63
C LEU A 179 -3.56 3.73 8.09
N ALA A 180 -4.76 4.23 8.38
CA ALA A 180 -5.28 4.34 9.75
C ALA A 180 -5.35 2.98 10.46
N PHE A 181 -5.65 1.92 9.71
CA PHE A 181 -5.67 0.53 10.17
C PHE A 181 -4.34 -0.20 10.00
N GLY A 182 -3.30 0.49 9.53
CA GLY A 182 -1.96 -0.08 9.33
C GLY A 182 -1.29 -0.53 10.62
N LEU A 183 -0.14 -1.17 10.49
CA LEU A 183 0.65 -1.69 11.61
C LEU A 183 0.98 -0.58 12.61
N GLN A 184 0.49 -0.73 13.85
CA GLN A 184 0.72 0.23 14.93
C GLN A 184 2.09 0.03 15.58
N GLU A 185 2.58 -1.21 15.60
CA GLU A 185 3.78 -1.64 16.31
C GLU A 185 5.04 -1.65 15.43
N ALA A 186 4.91 -1.31 14.15
CA ALA A 186 6.03 -1.34 13.22
C ALA A 186 6.13 -0.06 12.37
N VAL A 187 7.35 0.24 11.94
CA VAL A 187 7.66 1.19 10.87
C VAL A 187 8.21 0.39 9.70
N VAL A 188 7.48 0.37 8.60
CA VAL A 188 7.89 -0.32 7.37
C VAL A 188 8.69 0.64 6.48
N ASP A 189 9.90 0.25 6.11
CA ASP A 189 10.69 0.96 5.10
C ASP A 189 10.92 0.08 3.87
N GLN A 190 11.32 0.67 2.77
CA GLN A 190 11.46 0.02 1.48
C GLN A 190 12.79 0.34 0.82
N HIS A 191 13.30 -0.60 -0.01
CA HIS A 191 14.59 -0.50 -0.70
C HIS A 191 15.76 -0.17 0.26
N VAL A 192 15.75 -0.77 1.45
CA VAL A 192 16.64 -0.39 2.55
C VAL A 192 18.10 -0.61 2.18
N LEU A 193 18.43 -1.78 1.64
CA LEU A 193 19.79 -2.14 1.24
C LEU A 193 20.19 -1.47 -0.08
N GLU A 194 19.32 -1.57 -1.10
CA GLU A 194 19.60 -1.09 -2.46
C GLU A 194 19.81 0.43 -2.52
N ARG A 195 19.18 1.18 -1.62
CA ARG A 195 19.24 2.65 -1.57
C ARG A 195 19.97 3.19 -0.33
N GLY A 196 20.62 2.32 0.44
CA GLY A 196 21.38 2.72 1.64
C GLY A 196 20.52 3.38 2.72
N ARG A 197 19.27 2.94 2.90
CA ARG A 197 18.29 3.57 3.77
C ARG A 197 18.31 3.12 5.23
N THR A 198 19.21 2.22 5.61
CA THR A 198 19.35 1.73 6.98
C THR A 198 19.43 2.89 7.99
N ALA A 199 20.17 3.97 7.65
CA ALA A 199 20.30 5.12 8.54
C ALA A 199 18.96 5.81 8.84
N ARG A 200 18.08 5.96 7.84
CA ARG A 200 16.75 6.57 8.06
C ARG A 200 15.81 5.66 8.83
N LEU A 201 15.90 4.35 8.65
CA LEU A 201 15.12 3.41 9.43
C LEU A 201 15.52 3.43 10.91
N ILE A 202 16.83 3.49 11.21
CA ILE A 202 17.34 3.69 12.58
C ILE A 202 16.83 5.02 13.15
N GLN A 203 16.88 6.10 12.39
CA GLN A 203 16.38 7.42 12.81
C GLN A 203 14.89 7.37 13.13
N ALA A 204 14.07 6.75 12.26
CA ALA A 204 12.64 6.56 12.51
C ALA A 204 12.38 5.80 13.81
N MET A 205 13.21 4.81 14.15
CA MET A 205 13.10 4.04 15.38
C MET A 205 13.47 4.85 16.62
N VAL A 206 14.33 5.85 16.50
CA VAL A 206 14.69 6.76 17.59
C VAL A 206 13.64 7.84 17.81
N GLU A 207 13.10 8.40 16.74
CA GLU A 207 12.15 9.54 16.79
C GLU A 207 10.70 9.12 17.01
N LYS A 208 10.36 7.86 16.73
CA LYS A 208 8.99 7.38 16.83
C LYS A 208 8.42 7.48 18.25
N PRO A 209 7.14 7.78 18.41
CA PRO A 209 6.48 7.67 19.70
C PRO A 209 6.26 6.20 20.11
N GLY A 210 6.75 5.82 21.28
CA GLY A 210 6.63 4.48 21.84
C GLY A 210 7.57 3.43 21.21
N ASP A 211 7.43 2.19 21.62
CA ASP A 211 8.25 1.07 21.15
C ASP A 211 7.68 0.51 19.84
N LYS A 212 8.44 0.59 18.77
CA LYS A 212 8.10 0.10 17.44
C LYS A 212 9.18 -0.87 16.93
N LEU A 213 8.79 -1.73 16.01
CA LEU A 213 9.70 -2.58 15.27
C LEU A 213 10.08 -1.92 13.94
N ALA A 214 11.34 -2.08 13.52
CA ALA A 214 11.78 -1.76 12.17
C ALA A 214 11.56 -2.98 11.27
N VAL A 215 10.85 -2.78 10.16
CA VAL A 215 10.51 -3.83 9.19
C VAL A 215 10.84 -3.38 7.78
#